data_9d5f7fa06e046fe00209d65804bb6233
#
_entry.id   9d5f7fa06e046fe00209d65804bb6233
#
_cell.length_a   1.000
_cell.length_b   1.000
_cell.length_c   1.000
_cell.angle_alpha   90.00
_cell.angle_beta   90.00
_cell.angle_gamma   90.00
#
_symmetry.space_group_name_H-M   'P 1'
#
loop_
_entity.id
_entity.type
_entity.pdbx_description
1 polymer ?
#
loop_
_entity_poly.entity_id
_entity_poly.type
_entity_poly.pdbx_seq_one_letter_code
_entity_poly.pdbx_strand_id
1 'polypeptide(L)'
;MKPTPLPPISASAPDKTNGVSAPPPRQSSATSKVFASIRHALRRLWSVMTANRKVMAGSVIVSIFILVAVFGPIIIRQNPFAYTKDLVQPPSSAHWLGTNQGGQDVFVQLIVGTRSSVMWALITGLMVMVISVAVGLVGGYLGGVVDDALSVITNVFLVVPAFPLAVVAVEYFNRSSITIAIVVALTNWPWGARVLRAQTLSMRSREFVTASRAVGEKTWRIIFLEILPNEIAIVAASFITTTIQVLLAVAALEFLGFGDNRAISWGTMLYDAQTGSALFQVAWWWFAPPGLCIALLGAGLALLNFGIDEVADPRLRQLKRRVRRGKAVAA
;
A
#
# COMPACT_ATOMS: atom_id res chain seq x y z
N MET A 1 -8.84 -58.12 58.12
CA MET A 1 -8.33 -56.74 58.23
C MET A 1 -9.52 -55.80 58.35
N LYS A 2 -9.72 -55.17 59.55
CA LYS A 2 -10.79 -54.19 59.78
C LYS A 2 -10.41 -52.83 59.23
N PRO A 3 -11.29 -52.04 58.60
CA PRO A 3 -11.01 -50.70 58.23
C PRO A 3 -11.03 -49.74 59.42
N THR A 4 -10.04 -48.86 59.47
CA THR A 4 -9.88 -47.81 60.49
C THR A 4 -10.85 -46.65 60.21
N PRO A 5 -11.56 -46.07 61.19
CA PRO A 5 -12.45 -44.94 60.95
C PRO A 5 -11.69 -43.64 60.89
N LEU A 6 -12.12 -42.73 59.94
CA LEU A 6 -11.64 -41.38 59.77
C LEU A 6 -12.11 -40.46 60.92
N PRO A 7 -11.30 -39.47 61.36
CA PRO A 7 -11.69 -38.52 62.42
C PRO A 7 -12.72 -37.47 61.88
N PRO A 8 -13.52 -36.90 62.79
CA PRO A 8 -14.61 -35.99 62.46
C PRO A 8 -14.08 -34.63 62.09
N ILE A 9 -14.66 -34.07 60.98
CA ILE A 9 -14.37 -32.69 60.47
C ILE A 9 -15.05 -31.73 61.47
N SER A 10 -14.27 -30.93 62.18
CA SER A 10 -14.74 -29.80 62.98
C SER A 10 -15.22 -28.66 62.07
N ALA A 11 -16.50 -28.32 62.15
CA ALA A 11 -17.07 -27.13 61.54
C ALA A 11 -16.59 -25.88 62.29
N SER A 12 -15.71 -25.11 61.72
CA SER A 12 -15.39 -23.77 62.19
C SER A 12 -16.41 -22.76 61.63
N ALA A 13 -16.97 -21.94 62.51
CA ALA A 13 -17.96 -20.91 62.23
C ALA A 13 -17.39 -19.82 61.28
N PRO A 14 -18.23 -19.15 60.44
CA PRO A 14 -17.79 -18.10 59.56
C PRO A 14 -17.46 -16.81 60.32
N ASP A 15 -16.23 -16.36 60.19
CA ASP A 15 -15.77 -15.07 60.70
C ASP A 15 -16.41 -13.92 59.92
N LYS A 16 -17.21 -13.10 60.60
CA LYS A 16 -17.78 -11.86 60.09
C LYS A 16 -16.76 -10.75 60.23
N THR A 17 -15.88 -10.56 59.23
CA THR A 17 -15.05 -9.37 59.19
C THR A 17 -15.22 -8.65 57.85
N ASN A 18 -15.81 -7.46 58.01
CA ASN A 18 -15.66 -6.23 57.21
C ASN A 18 -15.68 -6.33 55.70
N GLY A 19 -16.88 -6.11 55.13
CA GLY A 19 -17.06 -5.70 53.75
C GLY A 19 -16.45 -4.34 53.45
N VAL A 20 -15.20 -4.33 53.04
CA VAL A 20 -14.64 -3.20 52.31
C VAL A 20 -14.99 -3.41 50.84
N SER A 21 -16.05 -2.76 50.39
CA SER A 21 -16.41 -2.72 48.97
C SER A 21 -15.29 -2.08 48.17
N ALA A 22 -14.60 -2.87 47.33
CA ALA A 22 -13.66 -2.36 46.38
C ALA A 22 -14.36 -1.33 45.47
N PRO A 23 -13.74 -0.15 45.22
CA PRO A 23 -14.34 0.84 44.32
C PRO A 23 -14.52 0.25 42.92
N PRO A 24 -15.64 0.55 42.22
CA PRO A 24 -15.89 0.04 40.88
C PRO A 24 -14.75 0.41 39.95
N PRO A 25 -14.34 -0.47 39.02
CA PRO A 25 -13.29 -0.17 38.08
C PRO A 25 -13.67 1.09 37.27
N ARG A 26 -12.83 2.12 37.31
CA ARG A 26 -13.01 3.35 36.53
C ARG A 26 -13.22 2.96 35.05
N GLN A 27 -14.40 3.17 34.54
CA GLN A 27 -14.72 3.03 33.13
C GLN A 27 -13.88 4.05 32.37
N SER A 28 -12.77 3.59 31.80
CA SER A 28 -11.98 4.43 30.88
C SER A 28 -12.87 4.79 29.70
N SER A 29 -13.04 6.07 29.42
CA SER A 29 -13.87 6.57 28.32
C SER A 29 -13.47 5.93 27.00
N ALA A 30 -14.44 5.65 26.12
CA ALA A 30 -14.21 5.02 24.82
C ALA A 30 -13.11 5.77 24.01
N THR A 31 -13.03 7.09 24.16
CA THR A 31 -12.01 7.94 23.56
C THR A 31 -10.59 7.59 24.06
N SER A 32 -10.39 7.30 25.35
CA SER A 32 -9.06 6.92 25.87
C SER A 32 -8.57 5.58 25.36
N LYS A 33 -9.48 4.63 25.10
CA LYS A 33 -9.15 3.32 24.52
C LYS A 33 -8.76 3.46 23.04
N VAL A 34 -9.45 4.32 22.27
CA VAL A 34 -9.12 4.62 20.87
C VAL A 34 -7.74 5.29 20.76
N PHE A 35 -7.46 6.32 21.58
CA PHE A 35 -6.14 6.97 21.60
C PHE A 35 -5.02 6.00 22.04
N ALA A 36 -5.26 5.14 23.00
CA ALA A 36 -4.30 4.12 23.41
C ALA A 36 -4.03 3.11 22.28
N SER A 37 -5.07 2.67 21.57
CA SER A 37 -4.95 1.76 20.42
C SER A 37 -4.15 2.39 19.29
N ILE A 38 -4.43 3.64 18.92
CA ILE A 38 -3.69 4.39 17.89
C ILE A 38 -2.21 4.56 18.30
N ARG A 39 -1.95 4.92 19.56
CA ARG A 39 -0.57 5.06 20.08
C ARG A 39 0.18 3.71 20.06
N HIS A 40 -0.47 2.61 20.38
CA HIS A 40 0.12 1.28 20.29
C HIS A 40 0.39 0.86 18.85
N ALA A 41 -0.52 1.17 17.92
CA ALA A 41 -0.33 0.93 16.49
C ALA A 41 0.84 1.75 15.94
N LEU A 42 0.91 3.05 16.26
CA LEU A 42 2.00 3.93 15.88
C LEU A 42 3.37 3.47 16.45
N ARG A 43 3.41 3.05 17.73
CA ARG A 43 4.64 2.50 18.32
C ARG A 43 5.07 1.19 17.66
N ARG A 44 4.13 0.31 17.30
CA ARG A 44 4.43 -0.92 16.54
C ARG A 44 4.96 -0.60 15.15
N LEU A 45 4.31 0.32 14.43
CA LEU A 45 4.79 0.81 13.14
C LEU A 45 6.21 1.40 13.28
N TRP A 46 6.43 2.28 14.23
CA TRP A 46 7.76 2.86 14.50
C TRP A 46 8.81 1.80 14.79
N SER A 47 8.50 0.79 15.62
CA SER A 47 9.42 -0.29 15.94
C SER A 47 9.75 -1.20 14.72
N VAL A 48 8.80 -1.37 13.80
CA VAL A 48 9.02 -2.10 12.54
C VAL A 48 9.88 -1.25 11.59
N MET A 49 9.58 0.04 11.47
CA MET A 49 10.34 0.98 10.62
C MET A 49 11.80 1.10 11.07
N THR A 50 12.08 1.07 12.37
CA THR A 50 13.44 1.18 12.91
C THR A 50 14.19 -0.15 13.01
N ALA A 51 13.50 -1.28 12.92
CA ALA A 51 14.10 -2.61 13.07
C ALA A 51 14.99 -3.03 11.88
N ASN A 52 14.78 -2.45 10.69
CA ASN A 52 15.52 -2.79 9.49
C ASN A 52 15.92 -1.50 8.73
N ARG A 53 17.23 -1.34 8.47
CA ARG A 53 17.76 -0.17 7.73
C ARG A 53 17.09 0.03 6.36
N LYS A 54 16.73 -1.06 5.67
CA LYS A 54 16.05 -0.99 4.37
C LYS A 54 14.65 -0.38 4.50
N VAL A 55 13.88 -0.83 5.50
CA VAL A 55 12.54 -0.30 5.79
C VAL A 55 12.60 1.16 6.20
N MET A 56 13.59 1.51 7.02
CA MET A 56 13.81 2.89 7.43
C MET A 56 14.10 3.78 6.21
N ALA A 57 15.01 3.37 5.32
CA ALA A 57 15.31 4.11 4.10
C ALA A 57 14.07 4.25 3.20
N GLY A 58 13.32 3.16 2.97
CA GLY A 58 12.07 3.19 2.22
C GLY A 58 11.03 4.12 2.83
N SER A 59 10.87 4.06 4.17
CA SER A 59 9.94 4.94 4.90
C SER A 59 10.31 6.41 4.77
N VAL A 60 11.60 6.74 4.87
CA VAL A 60 12.08 8.13 4.71
C VAL A 60 11.79 8.62 3.29
N ILE A 61 12.14 7.84 2.27
CA ILE A 61 11.91 8.22 0.87
C ILE A 61 10.41 8.47 0.62
N VAL A 62 9.55 7.50 0.97
CA VAL A 62 8.11 7.63 0.74
C VAL A 62 7.52 8.77 1.55
N SER A 63 7.97 8.99 2.79
CA SER A 63 7.52 10.12 3.61
C SER A 63 7.89 11.47 3.00
N ILE A 64 9.09 11.60 2.40
CA ILE A 64 9.51 12.82 1.70
C ILE A 64 8.56 13.08 0.52
N PHE A 65 8.26 12.07 -0.31
CA PHE A 65 7.33 12.24 -1.44
C PHE A 65 5.92 12.59 -0.97
N ILE A 66 5.42 11.99 0.11
CA ILE A 66 4.10 12.34 0.68
C ILE A 66 4.12 13.80 1.20
N LEU A 67 5.16 14.21 1.90
CA LEU A 67 5.30 15.59 2.39
C LEU A 67 5.36 16.59 1.23
N VAL A 68 6.14 16.30 0.18
CA VAL A 68 6.20 17.13 -1.03
C VAL A 68 4.84 17.15 -1.75
N ALA A 69 4.14 16.02 -1.86
CA ALA A 69 2.83 15.96 -2.49
C ALA A 69 1.77 16.80 -1.75
N VAL A 70 1.83 16.84 -0.40
CA VAL A 70 0.86 17.58 0.42
C VAL A 70 1.23 19.06 0.53
N PHE A 71 2.47 19.35 0.88
CA PHE A 71 2.92 20.70 1.21
C PHE A 71 3.53 21.46 0.03
N GLY A 72 4.09 20.75 -0.96
CA GLY A 72 4.75 21.35 -2.12
C GLY A 72 3.87 22.38 -2.84
N PRO A 73 2.65 22.05 -3.27
CA PRO A 73 1.77 23.00 -3.95
C PRO A 73 1.29 24.16 -3.07
N ILE A 74 1.38 24.02 -1.74
CA ILE A 74 1.01 25.09 -0.79
C ILE A 74 2.16 26.07 -0.63
N ILE A 75 3.40 25.57 -0.65
CA ILE A 75 4.63 26.35 -0.50
C ILE A 75 4.95 27.06 -1.81
N ILE A 76 4.91 26.34 -2.93
CA ILE A 76 5.18 26.86 -4.26
C ILE A 76 3.87 27.39 -4.84
N ARG A 77 3.69 28.71 -4.72
CA ARG A 77 2.48 29.41 -5.23
C ARG A 77 2.61 29.85 -6.69
N GLN A 78 3.72 29.52 -7.34
CA GLN A 78 3.93 29.86 -8.74
C GLN A 78 3.03 29.02 -9.64
N ASN A 79 2.56 29.62 -10.74
CA ASN A 79 1.76 28.91 -11.73
C ASN A 79 2.69 27.99 -12.55
N PRO A 80 2.53 26.66 -12.47
CA PRO A 80 3.39 25.72 -13.20
C PRO A 80 3.18 25.75 -14.72
N PHE A 81 2.13 26.42 -15.19
CA PHE A 81 1.83 26.64 -16.62
C PHE A 81 2.24 28.03 -17.10
N ALA A 82 2.92 28.84 -16.28
CA ALA A 82 3.33 30.18 -16.68
C ALA A 82 4.42 30.11 -17.76
N TYR A 83 4.12 30.61 -18.95
CA TYR A 83 5.09 30.74 -20.04
C TYR A 83 6.01 31.92 -19.79
N THR A 84 7.32 31.72 -20.00
CA THR A 84 8.34 32.78 -19.93
C THR A 84 9.08 32.89 -21.27
N LYS A 85 9.95 33.91 -21.40
CA LYS A 85 10.82 34.07 -22.58
C LYS A 85 12.09 33.21 -22.48
N ASP A 86 12.33 32.58 -21.32
CA ASP A 86 13.54 31.82 -21.04
C ASP A 86 13.37 30.37 -21.50
N LEU A 87 13.40 30.15 -22.81
CA LEU A 87 13.17 28.86 -23.44
C LEU A 87 14.37 27.94 -23.26
N VAL A 88 14.16 26.72 -22.78
CA VAL A 88 15.16 25.65 -22.64
C VAL A 88 16.46 26.12 -21.95
N GLN A 89 16.32 26.95 -20.91
CA GLN A 89 17.47 27.41 -20.14
C GLN A 89 17.97 26.33 -19.17
N PRO A 90 19.30 26.15 -19.05
CA PRO A 90 19.87 25.23 -18.07
C PRO A 90 19.61 25.69 -16.64
N PRO A 91 19.82 24.79 -15.65
CA PRO A 91 19.69 25.11 -14.23
C PRO A 91 20.46 26.39 -13.85
N SER A 92 19.79 27.33 -13.16
CA SER A 92 20.32 28.62 -12.73
C SER A 92 19.74 29.03 -11.37
N SER A 93 20.22 30.14 -10.81
CA SER A 93 19.67 30.71 -9.56
C SER A 93 18.21 31.17 -9.71
N ALA A 94 17.78 31.53 -10.92
CA ALA A 94 16.40 31.91 -11.23
C ALA A 94 15.50 30.68 -11.45
N HIS A 95 16.04 29.63 -12.08
CA HIS A 95 15.35 28.38 -12.40
C HIS A 95 16.19 27.20 -11.93
N TRP A 96 15.91 26.65 -10.75
CA TRP A 96 16.75 25.62 -10.08
C TRP A 96 16.95 24.36 -10.92
N LEU A 97 15.92 23.91 -11.63
CA LEU A 97 15.99 22.82 -12.60
C LEU A 97 15.80 23.31 -14.04
N GLY A 98 16.16 24.56 -14.33
CA GLY A 98 16.03 25.11 -15.68
C GLY A 98 14.57 25.23 -16.13
N THR A 99 14.41 25.47 -17.44
CA THR A 99 13.11 25.65 -18.08
C THR A 99 12.90 24.65 -19.21
N ASN A 100 11.63 24.40 -19.56
CA ASN A 100 11.22 23.58 -20.69
C ASN A 100 11.10 24.41 -21.99
N GLN A 101 10.60 23.79 -23.07
CA GLN A 101 10.40 24.43 -24.37
C GLN A 101 9.42 25.62 -24.33
N GLY A 102 8.47 25.62 -23.39
CA GLY A 102 7.55 26.76 -23.18
C GLY A 102 8.10 27.82 -22.22
N GLY A 103 9.36 27.70 -21.76
CA GLY A 103 9.93 28.58 -20.76
C GLY A 103 9.35 28.35 -19.33
N GLN A 104 8.62 27.27 -19.14
CA GLN A 104 8.03 26.92 -17.85
C GLN A 104 9.10 26.34 -16.92
N ASP A 105 9.05 26.67 -15.63
CA ASP A 105 10.01 26.22 -14.63
C ASP A 105 9.83 24.73 -14.31
N VAL A 106 10.85 23.92 -14.60
CA VAL A 106 10.83 22.46 -14.40
C VAL A 106 10.76 22.09 -12.93
N PHE A 107 11.37 22.86 -12.02
CA PHE A 107 11.30 22.60 -10.59
C PHE A 107 9.89 22.80 -10.05
N VAL A 108 9.21 23.86 -10.44
CA VAL A 108 7.81 24.14 -10.07
C VAL A 108 6.90 23.02 -10.58
N GLN A 109 7.08 22.62 -11.85
CA GLN A 109 6.32 21.51 -12.43
C GLN A 109 6.58 20.18 -11.70
N LEU A 110 7.83 19.89 -11.33
CA LEU A 110 8.20 18.67 -10.62
C LEU A 110 7.51 18.57 -9.26
N ILE A 111 7.50 19.66 -8.49
CA ILE A 111 6.87 19.70 -7.16
C ILE A 111 5.35 19.56 -7.27
N VAL A 112 4.72 20.31 -8.18
CA VAL A 112 3.27 20.20 -8.39
C VAL A 112 2.90 18.83 -8.95
N GLY A 113 3.67 18.32 -9.91
CA GLY A 113 3.50 17.00 -10.51
C GLY A 113 3.64 15.84 -9.51
N THR A 114 4.44 16.02 -8.46
CA THR A 114 4.56 15.04 -7.37
C THR A 114 3.21 14.75 -6.75
N ARG A 115 2.38 15.78 -6.51
CA ARG A 115 1.04 15.58 -5.94
C ARG A 115 0.17 14.73 -6.84
N SER A 116 0.09 15.05 -8.13
CA SER A 116 -0.69 14.28 -9.12
C SER A 116 -0.21 12.83 -9.19
N SER A 117 1.09 12.62 -9.40
CA SER A 117 1.66 11.29 -9.59
C SER A 117 1.47 10.39 -8.36
N VAL A 118 1.76 10.89 -7.16
CA VAL A 118 1.57 10.13 -5.90
C VAL A 118 0.09 9.84 -5.64
N MET A 119 -0.76 10.84 -5.80
CA MET A 119 -2.21 10.71 -5.56
C MET A 119 -2.83 9.67 -6.50
N TRP A 120 -2.56 9.75 -7.81
CA TRP A 120 -3.13 8.81 -8.76
C TRP A 120 -2.55 7.41 -8.63
N ALA A 121 -1.27 7.25 -8.29
CA ALA A 121 -0.70 5.94 -7.98
C ALA A 121 -1.40 5.28 -6.77
N LEU A 122 -1.66 6.03 -5.71
CA LEU A 122 -2.33 5.52 -4.50
C LEU A 122 -3.81 5.22 -4.76
N ILE A 123 -4.54 6.12 -5.42
CA ILE A 123 -5.98 5.93 -5.72
C ILE A 123 -6.16 4.71 -6.63
N THR A 124 -5.41 4.64 -7.73
CA THR A 124 -5.50 3.52 -8.68
C THR A 124 -5.07 2.21 -8.02
N GLY A 125 -3.98 2.22 -7.23
CA GLY A 125 -3.55 1.05 -6.45
C GLY A 125 -4.61 0.57 -5.47
N LEU A 126 -5.32 1.50 -4.81
CA LEU A 126 -6.45 1.16 -3.93
C LEU A 126 -7.62 0.56 -4.71
N MET A 127 -7.96 1.12 -5.88
CA MET A 127 -9.01 0.57 -6.74
C MET A 127 -8.69 -0.86 -7.18
N VAL A 128 -7.46 -1.11 -7.65
CA VAL A 128 -6.96 -2.46 -7.99
C VAL A 128 -7.10 -3.40 -6.79
N MET A 129 -6.67 -2.95 -5.61
CA MET A 129 -6.69 -3.77 -4.40
C MET A 129 -8.12 -4.11 -3.95
N VAL A 130 -9.04 -3.14 -4.01
CA VAL A 130 -10.46 -3.38 -3.67
C VAL A 130 -11.07 -4.45 -4.57
N ILE A 131 -10.83 -4.38 -5.89
CA ILE A 131 -11.31 -5.39 -6.83
C ILE A 131 -10.64 -6.74 -6.53
N SER A 132 -9.33 -6.76 -6.32
CA SER A 132 -8.56 -7.98 -6.03
C SER A 132 -9.03 -8.67 -4.76
N VAL A 133 -9.27 -7.90 -3.69
CA VAL A 133 -9.81 -8.41 -2.41
C VAL A 133 -11.22 -8.97 -2.61
N ALA A 134 -12.10 -8.22 -3.28
CA ALA A 134 -13.48 -8.67 -3.51
C ALA A 134 -13.51 -9.99 -4.28
N VAL A 135 -12.82 -10.06 -5.42
CA VAL A 135 -12.80 -11.25 -6.27
C VAL A 135 -12.06 -12.42 -5.61
N GLY A 136 -10.88 -12.16 -5.03
CA GLY A 136 -10.04 -13.20 -4.44
C GLY A 136 -10.65 -13.84 -3.20
N LEU A 137 -11.18 -13.03 -2.27
CA LEU A 137 -11.79 -13.55 -1.05
C LEU A 137 -13.12 -14.26 -1.32
N VAL A 138 -13.97 -13.68 -2.17
CA VAL A 138 -15.28 -14.26 -2.51
C VAL A 138 -15.10 -15.60 -3.23
N GLY A 139 -14.25 -15.64 -4.28
CA GLY A 139 -13.95 -16.89 -4.99
C GLY A 139 -13.35 -17.95 -4.08
N GLY A 140 -12.27 -17.59 -3.34
CA GLY A 140 -11.57 -18.51 -2.44
C GLY A 140 -12.45 -19.06 -1.31
N TYR A 141 -13.38 -18.25 -0.78
CA TYR A 141 -14.25 -18.70 0.33
C TYR A 141 -15.45 -19.50 -0.16
N LEU A 142 -16.21 -19.05 -1.16
CA LEU A 142 -17.42 -19.72 -1.63
C LEU A 142 -17.11 -21.04 -2.32
N GLY A 143 -16.10 -21.08 -3.18
CA GLY A 143 -15.77 -22.25 -3.97
C GLY A 143 -16.83 -22.59 -5.03
N GLY A 144 -16.75 -23.81 -5.61
CA GLY A 144 -17.72 -24.32 -6.58
C GLY A 144 -17.90 -23.40 -7.80
N VAL A 145 -19.10 -23.30 -8.32
CA VAL A 145 -19.43 -22.56 -9.55
C VAL A 145 -19.01 -21.08 -9.49
N VAL A 146 -19.12 -20.44 -8.30
CA VAL A 146 -18.70 -19.04 -8.14
C VAL A 146 -17.19 -18.89 -8.31
N ASP A 147 -16.42 -19.76 -7.68
CA ASP A 147 -14.98 -19.80 -7.80
C ASP A 147 -14.53 -20.12 -9.24
N ASP A 148 -15.17 -21.09 -9.88
CA ASP A 148 -14.89 -21.48 -11.25
C ASP A 148 -15.13 -20.30 -12.22
N ALA A 149 -16.27 -19.62 -12.10
CA ALA A 149 -16.60 -18.46 -12.92
C ALA A 149 -15.60 -17.29 -12.71
N LEU A 150 -15.32 -16.93 -11.45
CA LEU A 150 -14.35 -15.87 -11.14
C LEU A 150 -12.93 -16.23 -11.58
N SER A 151 -12.56 -17.51 -11.49
CA SER A 151 -11.26 -18.01 -11.95
C SER A 151 -11.14 -17.95 -13.47
N VAL A 152 -12.19 -18.30 -14.23
CA VAL A 152 -12.21 -18.16 -15.70
C VAL A 152 -12.01 -16.69 -16.08
N ILE A 153 -12.77 -15.77 -15.49
CA ILE A 153 -12.63 -14.32 -15.75
C ILE A 153 -11.20 -13.87 -15.44
N THR A 154 -10.70 -14.22 -14.26
CA THR A 154 -9.32 -13.87 -13.82
C THR A 154 -8.28 -14.39 -14.82
N ASN A 155 -8.44 -15.64 -15.29
CA ASN A 155 -7.51 -16.25 -16.24
C ASN A 155 -7.56 -15.56 -17.63
N VAL A 156 -8.74 -15.18 -18.10
CA VAL A 156 -8.89 -14.41 -19.36
C VAL A 156 -8.11 -13.10 -19.27
N PHE A 157 -8.29 -12.33 -18.18
CA PHE A 157 -7.57 -11.08 -17.99
C PHE A 157 -6.04 -11.27 -17.82
N LEU A 158 -5.59 -12.40 -17.29
CA LEU A 158 -4.15 -12.69 -17.15
C LEU A 158 -3.47 -13.10 -18.47
N VAL A 159 -4.23 -13.64 -19.43
CA VAL A 159 -3.71 -13.99 -20.77
C VAL A 159 -3.61 -12.74 -21.64
N VAL A 160 -4.58 -11.82 -21.51
CA VAL A 160 -4.56 -10.57 -22.28
C VAL A 160 -3.49 -9.65 -21.71
N PRO A 161 -2.56 -9.14 -22.53
CA PRO A 161 -1.50 -8.23 -22.03
C PRO A 161 -2.12 -6.92 -21.54
N ALA A 162 -2.03 -6.68 -20.21
CA ALA A 162 -2.74 -5.60 -19.52
C ALA A 162 -2.39 -4.21 -20.07
N PHE A 163 -1.10 -3.94 -20.36
CA PHE A 163 -0.66 -2.63 -20.82
C PHE A 163 -1.16 -2.28 -22.24
N PRO A 164 -1.02 -3.14 -23.27
CA PRO A 164 -1.65 -2.91 -24.57
C PRO A 164 -3.18 -2.77 -24.50
N LEU A 165 -3.84 -3.57 -23.66
CA LEU A 165 -5.28 -3.41 -23.44
C LEU A 165 -5.62 -2.05 -22.85
N ALA A 166 -4.81 -1.56 -21.88
CA ALA A 166 -5.00 -0.24 -21.29
C ALA A 166 -4.81 0.88 -22.32
N VAL A 167 -3.78 0.79 -23.18
CA VAL A 167 -3.54 1.76 -24.26
C VAL A 167 -4.75 1.86 -25.19
N VAL A 168 -5.25 0.72 -25.67
CA VAL A 168 -6.43 0.68 -26.54
C VAL A 168 -7.66 1.23 -25.83
N ALA A 169 -7.89 0.84 -24.57
CA ALA A 169 -9.04 1.29 -23.81
C ALA A 169 -9.03 2.81 -23.57
N VAL A 170 -7.89 3.40 -23.18
CA VAL A 170 -7.80 4.85 -22.92
C VAL A 170 -8.03 5.68 -24.19
N GLU A 171 -7.66 5.17 -25.39
CA GLU A 171 -7.88 5.88 -26.65
C GLU A 171 -9.37 6.10 -26.97
N TYR A 172 -10.24 5.17 -26.54
CA TYR A 172 -11.70 5.28 -26.76
C TYR A 172 -12.41 6.21 -25.77
N PHE A 173 -11.74 6.61 -24.69
CA PHE A 173 -12.30 7.49 -23.66
C PHE A 173 -11.64 8.86 -23.65
N ASN A 174 -12.20 9.79 -22.91
CA ASN A 174 -11.60 11.12 -22.73
C ASN A 174 -10.24 11.00 -22.02
N ARG A 175 -9.24 11.71 -22.50
CA ARG A 175 -7.90 11.81 -21.89
C ARG A 175 -8.01 12.54 -20.56
N SER A 176 -8.11 11.77 -19.48
CA SER A 176 -8.17 12.29 -18.12
C SER A 176 -7.48 11.33 -17.16
N SER A 177 -6.93 11.85 -16.07
CA SER A 177 -6.31 11.04 -15.03
C SER A 177 -7.27 10.03 -14.42
N ILE A 178 -8.57 10.35 -14.33
CA ILE A 178 -9.62 9.44 -13.84
C ILE A 178 -9.80 8.27 -14.81
N THR A 179 -9.86 8.53 -16.12
CA THR A 179 -9.98 7.48 -17.14
C THR A 179 -8.79 6.51 -17.06
N ILE A 180 -7.57 7.03 -16.99
CA ILE A 180 -6.36 6.21 -16.84
C ILE A 180 -6.47 5.36 -15.57
N ALA A 181 -6.86 5.96 -14.43
CA ALA A 181 -6.99 5.25 -13.16
C ALA A 181 -7.99 4.09 -13.25
N ILE A 182 -9.17 4.31 -13.85
CA ILE A 182 -10.20 3.27 -14.01
C ILE A 182 -9.70 2.16 -14.93
N VAL A 183 -9.16 2.51 -16.09
CA VAL A 183 -8.66 1.52 -17.06
C VAL A 183 -7.53 0.68 -16.47
N VAL A 184 -6.55 1.32 -15.82
CA VAL A 184 -5.45 0.62 -15.16
C VAL A 184 -5.98 -0.27 -14.03
N ALA A 185 -6.97 0.20 -13.25
CA ALA A 185 -7.57 -0.62 -12.21
C ALA A 185 -8.27 -1.87 -12.76
N LEU A 186 -9.04 -1.71 -13.86
CA LEU A 186 -9.77 -2.79 -14.49
C LEU A 186 -8.87 -3.81 -15.23
N THR A 187 -7.64 -3.45 -15.55
CA THR A 187 -6.70 -4.34 -16.24
C THR A 187 -5.69 -5.01 -15.31
N ASN A 188 -5.41 -4.46 -14.11
CA ASN A 188 -4.32 -4.93 -13.24
C ASN A 188 -4.77 -5.71 -11.97
N TRP A 189 -6.07 -5.84 -11.71
CA TRP A 189 -6.60 -6.57 -10.54
C TRP A 189 -6.35 -8.09 -10.53
N PRO A 190 -6.22 -8.81 -11.69
CA PRO A 190 -6.28 -10.27 -11.69
C PRO A 190 -5.14 -10.95 -10.94
N TRP A 191 -3.93 -10.36 -10.97
CA TRP A 191 -2.78 -10.90 -10.23
C TRP A 191 -3.03 -10.89 -8.72
N GLY A 192 -3.46 -9.76 -8.17
CA GLY A 192 -3.79 -9.63 -6.75
C GLY A 192 -4.93 -10.58 -6.33
N ALA A 193 -5.97 -10.69 -7.15
CA ALA A 193 -7.08 -11.59 -6.91
C ALA A 193 -6.64 -13.06 -6.84
N ARG A 194 -5.73 -13.50 -7.73
CA ARG A 194 -5.18 -14.86 -7.71
C ARG A 194 -4.40 -15.16 -6.44
N VAL A 195 -3.57 -14.22 -5.99
CA VAL A 195 -2.78 -14.37 -4.75
C VAL A 195 -3.70 -14.47 -3.54
N LEU A 196 -4.67 -13.56 -3.41
CA LEU A 196 -5.63 -13.55 -2.30
C LEU A 196 -6.55 -14.76 -2.31
N ARG A 197 -7.01 -15.22 -3.50
CA ARG A 197 -7.78 -16.44 -3.65
C ARG A 197 -7.03 -17.65 -3.10
N ALA A 198 -5.76 -17.83 -3.47
CA ALA A 198 -4.94 -18.95 -2.99
C ALA A 198 -4.79 -18.93 -1.47
N GLN A 199 -4.60 -17.75 -0.88
CA GLN A 199 -4.52 -17.57 0.57
C GLN A 199 -5.85 -17.89 1.25
N THR A 200 -6.96 -17.36 0.74
CA THR A 200 -8.31 -17.58 1.27
C THR A 200 -8.71 -19.06 1.22
N LEU A 201 -8.33 -19.79 0.16
CA LEU A 201 -8.51 -21.25 0.09
C LEU A 201 -7.82 -21.96 1.27
N SER A 202 -6.60 -21.55 1.63
CA SER A 202 -5.88 -22.08 2.79
C SER A 202 -6.53 -21.70 4.13
N MET A 203 -7.10 -20.50 4.22
CA MET A 203 -7.78 -20.03 5.44
C MET A 203 -9.16 -20.66 5.65
N ARG A 204 -9.86 -20.99 4.59
CA ARG A 204 -11.23 -21.53 4.60
C ARG A 204 -11.39 -22.80 5.43
N SER A 205 -10.35 -23.62 5.55
CA SER A 205 -10.33 -24.87 6.32
C SER A 205 -9.81 -24.72 7.76
N ARG A 206 -9.47 -23.51 8.20
CA ARG A 206 -8.97 -23.27 9.55
C ARG A 206 -10.07 -23.43 10.61
N GLU A 207 -9.67 -23.83 11.82
CA GLU A 207 -10.57 -24.12 12.92
C GLU A 207 -11.50 -22.96 13.30
N PHE A 208 -10.99 -21.72 13.29
CA PHE A 208 -11.79 -20.54 13.59
C PHE A 208 -12.90 -20.30 12.56
N VAL A 209 -12.63 -20.57 11.26
CA VAL A 209 -13.63 -20.44 10.19
C VAL A 209 -14.69 -21.53 10.30
N THR A 210 -14.29 -22.78 10.61
CA THR A 210 -15.22 -23.87 10.79
C THR A 210 -16.09 -23.68 12.04
N ALA A 211 -15.54 -23.13 13.12
CA ALA A 211 -16.29 -22.76 14.32
C ALA A 211 -17.34 -21.68 14.01
N SER A 212 -16.96 -20.60 13.30
CA SER A 212 -17.90 -19.52 12.91
C SER A 212 -19.04 -20.06 12.04
N ARG A 213 -18.76 -21.00 11.13
CA ARG A 213 -19.82 -21.71 10.36
C ARG A 213 -20.75 -22.53 11.24
N ALA A 214 -20.20 -23.25 12.21
CA ALA A 214 -20.99 -24.10 13.08
C ALA A 214 -21.97 -23.30 13.97
N VAL A 215 -21.65 -22.07 14.33
CA VAL A 215 -22.55 -21.16 15.09
C VAL A 215 -23.53 -20.42 14.15
N GLY A 216 -23.49 -20.68 12.83
CA GLY A 216 -24.42 -20.08 11.87
C GLY A 216 -24.10 -18.63 11.46
N GLU A 217 -22.82 -18.20 11.58
CA GLU A 217 -22.42 -16.86 11.14
C GLU A 217 -22.64 -16.65 9.63
N LYS A 218 -23.04 -15.43 9.27
CA LYS A 218 -23.29 -15.06 7.88
C LYS A 218 -22.00 -15.05 7.04
N THR A 219 -22.06 -15.54 5.81
CA THR A 219 -20.92 -15.64 4.87
C THR A 219 -20.10 -14.35 4.78
N TRP A 220 -20.75 -13.18 4.60
CA TRP A 220 -20.06 -11.90 4.49
C TRP A 220 -19.28 -11.55 5.77
N ARG A 221 -19.81 -11.89 6.96
CA ARG A 221 -19.12 -11.67 8.22
C ARG A 221 -17.87 -12.53 8.33
N ILE A 222 -17.97 -13.80 7.94
CA ILE A 222 -16.80 -14.70 7.92
C ILE A 222 -15.73 -14.17 6.98
N ILE A 223 -16.08 -13.75 5.74
CA ILE A 223 -15.13 -13.23 4.77
C ILE A 223 -14.45 -11.96 5.28
N PHE A 224 -15.22 -10.94 5.67
CA PHE A 224 -14.67 -9.60 5.92
C PHE A 224 -14.27 -9.34 7.37
N LEU A 225 -14.82 -10.08 8.35
CA LEU A 225 -14.52 -9.86 9.78
C LEU A 225 -13.64 -10.96 10.38
N GLU A 226 -13.56 -12.14 9.73
CA GLU A 226 -12.75 -13.25 10.20
C GLU A 226 -11.53 -13.50 9.30
N ILE A 227 -11.74 -13.71 8.00
CA ILE A 227 -10.67 -14.05 7.05
C ILE A 227 -9.82 -12.82 6.71
N LEU A 228 -10.42 -11.73 6.23
CA LEU A 228 -9.71 -10.54 5.80
C LEU A 228 -8.77 -9.94 6.86
N PRO A 229 -9.15 -9.82 8.15
CA PRO A 229 -8.23 -9.35 9.19
C PRO A 229 -7.01 -10.26 9.41
N ASN A 230 -7.16 -11.57 9.17
CA ASN A 230 -6.06 -12.53 9.26
C ASN A 230 -5.14 -12.49 8.02
N GLU A 231 -5.63 -11.98 6.89
CA GLU A 231 -4.86 -11.80 5.63
C GLU A 231 -4.33 -10.38 5.46
N ILE A 232 -4.57 -9.46 6.40
CA ILE A 232 -4.25 -8.03 6.26
C ILE A 232 -2.77 -7.76 5.93
N ALA A 233 -1.85 -8.59 6.42
CA ALA A 233 -0.44 -8.45 6.13
C ALA A 233 -0.13 -8.73 4.65
N ILE A 234 -0.77 -9.75 4.08
CA ILE A 234 -0.63 -10.10 2.65
C ILE A 234 -1.31 -9.05 1.78
N VAL A 235 -2.50 -8.57 2.19
CA VAL A 235 -3.20 -7.48 1.52
C VAL A 235 -2.34 -6.21 1.49
N ALA A 236 -1.70 -5.86 2.61
CA ALA A 236 -0.82 -4.70 2.69
C ALA A 236 0.43 -4.84 1.81
N ALA A 237 1.09 -6.01 1.80
CA ALA A 237 2.23 -6.29 0.93
C ALA A 237 1.81 -6.23 -0.55
N SER A 238 0.69 -6.85 -0.90
CA SER A 238 0.12 -6.82 -2.25
C SER A 238 -0.25 -5.40 -2.68
N PHE A 239 -0.79 -4.57 -1.78
CA PHE A 239 -1.11 -3.17 -2.06
C PHE A 239 0.13 -2.36 -2.44
N ILE A 240 1.22 -2.51 -1.69
CA ILE A 240 2.47 -1.80 -2.01
C ILE A 240 3.01 -2.25 -3.37
N THR A 241 3.07 -3.56 -3.61
CA THR A 241 3.55 -4.11 -4.90
C THR A 241 2.68 -3.61 -6.06
N THR A 242 1.37 -3.65 -5.89
CA THR A 242 0.41 -3.13 -6.87
C THR A 242 0.59 -1.63 -7.11
N THR A 243 0.82 -0.85 -6.04
CA THR A 243 1.04 0.61 -6.17
C THR A 243 2.29 0.92 -7.00
N ILE A 244 3.37 0.13 -6.86
CA ILE A 244 4.57 0.27 -7.71
C ILE A 244 4.23 -0.01 -9.18
N GLN A 245 3.53 -1.12 -9.45
CA GLN A 245 3.14 -1.49 -10.83
C GLN A 245 2.24 -0.44 -11.45
N VAL A 246 1.26 0.06 -10.70
CA VAL A 246 0.32 1.09 -11.12
C VAL A 246 1.03 2.43 -11.36
N LEU A 247 1.96 2.83 -10.48
CA LEU A 247 2.77 4.04 -10.67
C LEU A 247 3.48 4.01 -12.04
N LEU A 248 4.11 2.88 -12.36
CA LEU A 248 4.79 2.71 -13.65
C LEU A 248 3.81 2.66 -14.82
N ALA A 249 2.67 1.98 -14.69
CA ALA A 249 1.67 1.87 -15.76
C ALA A 249 1.01 3.22 -16.06
N VAL A 250 0.63 3.99 -15.04
CA VAL A 250 0.06 5.33 -15.19
C VAL A 250 1.08 6.27 -15.83
N ALA A 251 2.32 6.31 -15.31
CA ALA A 251 3.38 7.15 -15.85
C ALA A 251 3.70 6.79 -17.31
N ALA A 252 3.68 5.50 -17.68
CA ALA A 252 3.91 5.05 -19.04
C ALA A 252 2.76 5.45 -19.99
N LEU A 253 1.50 5.36 -19.57
CA LEU A 253 0.36 5.85 -20.36
C LEU A 253 0.42 7.37 -20.56
N GLU A 254 0.73 8.11 -19.51
CA GLU A 254 0.93 9.57 -19.59
C GLU A 254 2.10 9.93 -20.51
N PHE A 255 3.22 9.20 -20.44
CA PHE A 255 4.38 9.34 -21.32
C PHE A 255 4.07 9.06 -22.79
N LEU A 256 3.10 8.19 -23.08
CA LEU A 256 2.61 7.94 -24.44
C LEU A 256 1.63 9.03 -24.96
N GLY A 257 1.33 10.05 -24.13
CA GLY A 257 0.47 11.16 -24.50
C GLY A 257 -1.02 10.96 -24.18
N PHE A 258 -1.36 9.93 -23.38
CA PHE A 258 -2.74 9.72 -22.90
C PHE A 258 -3.05 10.52 -21.64
N GLY A 259 -2.06 11.25 -21.08
CA GLY A 259 -2.21 12.08 -19.90
C GLY A 259 -3.21 13.23 -20.09
N ASP A 260 -3.66 13.79 -18.97
CA ASP A 260 -4.50 14.97 -18.95
C ASP A 260 -3.64 16.22 -19.22
N ASN A 261 -3.90 16.90 -20.31
CA ASN A 261 -3.16 18.13 -20.68
C ASN A 261 -3.39 19.31 -19.72
N ARG A 262 -4.35 19.18 -18.79
CA ARG A 262 -4.66 20.19 -17.75
C ARG A 262 -3.98 19.88 -16.41
N ALA A 263 -3.36 18.71 -16.29
CA ALA A 263 -2.70 18.27 -15.07
C ALA A 263 -1.23 17.99 -15.32
N ILE A 264 -0.37 18.46 -14.43
CA ILE A 264 1.05 18.13 -14.45
C ILE A 264 1.27 16.90 -13.60
N SER A 265 1.94 15.91 -14.16
CA SER A 265 2.43 14.71 -13.51
C SER A 265 3.84 14.40 -13.99
N TRP A 266 4.53 13.47 -13.36
CA TRP A 266 5.86 13.05 -13.83
C TRP A 266 5.81 12.40 -15.22
N GLY A 267 4.71 11.68 -15.54
CA GLY A 267 4.51 11.07 -16.84
C GLY A 267 4.27 12.11 -17.95
N THR A 268 3.43 13.12 -17.69
CA THR A 268 3.21 14.22 -18.66
C THR A 268 4.46 15.06 -18.85
N MET A 269 5.26 15.31 -17.80
CA MET A 269 6.55 15.99 -17.94
C MET A 269 7.53 15.22 -18.85
N LEU A 270 7.55 13.88 -18.73
CA LEU A 270 8.37 13.04 -19.62
C LEU A 270 7.86 13.06 -21.06
N TYR A 271 6.54 13.08 -21.27
CA TYR A 271 5.92 13.25 -22.59
C TYR A 271 6.31 14.58 -23.23
N ASP A 272 6.20 15.68 -22.46
CA ASP A 272 6.57 17.02 -22.92
C ASP A 272 8.07 17.10 -23.25
N ALA A 273 8.93 16.46 -22.46
CA ALA A 273 10.36 16.39 -22.73
C ALA A 273 10.68 15.61 -24.01
N GLN A 274 9.96 14.51 -24.28
CA GLN A 274 10.11 13.71 -25.49
C GLN A 274 9.65 14.51 -26.73
N THR A 275 8.45 15.08 -26.69
CA THR A 275 7.87 15.82 -27.80
C THR A 275 8.61 17.14 -28.06
N GLY A 276 9.11 17.78 -27.00
CA GLY A 276 9.96 18.97 -27.05
C GLY A 276 11.41 18.68 -27.43
N SER A 277 11.75 17.44 -27.81
CA SER A 277 13.11 17.06 -28.25
C SER A 277 14.22 17.34 -27.22
N ALA A 278 13.93 17.22 -25.93
CA ALA A 278 14.87 17.51 -24.83
C ALA A 278 16.20 16.74 -24.95
N LEU A 279 16.17 15.49 -25.43
CA LEU A 279 17.37 14.68 -25.66
C LEU A 279 18.28 15.25 -26.71
N PHE A 280 17.75 15.78 -27.85
CA PHE A 280 18.53 16.39 -28.91
C PHE A 280 19.11 17.75 -28.49
N GLN A 281 18.42 18.44 -27.55
CA GLN A 281 18.87 19.70 -26.97
C GLN A 281 19.81 19.53 -25.79
N VAL A 282 20.13 18.25 -25.42
CA VAL A 282 20.93 17.89 -24.23
C VAL A 282 20.35 18.47 -22.94
N ALA A 283 19.03 18.73 -22.92
CA ALA A 283 18.31 19.33 -21.81
C ALA A 283 17.93 18.26 -20.76
N TRP A 284 18.96 17.63 -20.15
CA TRP A 284 18.81 16.54 -19.17
C TRP A 284 17.97 16.95 -17.95
N TRP A 285 17.98 18.22 -17.57
CA TRP A 285 17.21 18.77 -16.47
C TRP A 285 15.70 18.69 -16.66
N TRP A 286 15.24 18.50 -17.88
CA TRP A 286 13.82 18.42 -18.20
C TRP A 286 13.26 16.99 -18.08
N PHE A 287 14.02 15.95 -18.43
CA PHE A 287 13.56 14.56 -18.38
C PHE A 287 14.15 13.76 -17.21
N ALA A 288 15.36 14.02 -16.76
CA ALA A 288 15.98 13.21 -15.71
C ALA A 288 15.31 13.37 -14.32
N PRO A 289 14.91 14.58 -13.86
CA PRO A 289 14.27 14.74 -12.57
C PRO A 289 12.94 13.97 -12.43
N PRO A 290 11.95 14.06 -13.35
CA PRO A 290 10.71 13.29 -13.22
C PRO A 290 10.97 11.77 -13.30
N GLY A 291 11.88 11.32 -14.15
CA GLY A 291 12.29 9.91 -14.21
C GLY A 291 12.90 9.42 -12.90
N LEU A 292 13.77 10.20 -12.27
CA LEU A 292 14.36 9.91 -10.97
C LEU A 292 13.31 9.88 -9.86
N CYS A 293 12.32 10.77 -9.87
CA CYS A 293 11.22 10.75 -8.90
C CYS A 293 10.42 9.45 -8.98
N ILE A 294 10.08 8.99 -10.18
CA ILE A 294 9.38 7.71 -10.38
C ILE A 294 10.25 6.55 -9.83
N ALA A 295 11.53 6.51 -10.19
CA ALA A 295 12.45 5.48 -9.76
C ALA A 295 12.65 5.47 -8.23
N LEU A 296 12.84 6.63 -7.62
CA LEU A 296 13.04 6.77 -6.17
C LEU A 296 11.78 6.41 -5.38
N LEU A 297 10.59 6.86 -5.82
CA LEU A 297 9.35 6.48 -5.16
C LEU A 297 9.10 4.97 -5.28
N GLY A 298 9.31 4.39 -6.45
CA GLY A 298 9.22 2.94 -6.67
C GLY A 298 10.19 2.16 -5.80
N ALA A 299 11.46 2.59 -5.73
CA ALA A 299 12.46 2.00 -4.85
C ALA A 299 12.10 2.14 -3.37
N GLY A 300 11.59 3.32 -2.95
CA GLY A 300 11.13 3.56 -1.58
C GLY A 300 9.99 2.62 -1.17
N LEU A 301 9.00 2.44 -2.04
CA LEU A 301 7.89 1.51 -1.84
C LEU A 301 8.38 0.05 -1.81
N ALA A 302 9.31 -0.35 -2.70
CA ALA A 302 9.89 -1.69 -2.70
C ALA A 302 10.66 -1.97 -1.40
N LEU A 303 11.43 -1.00 -0.89
CA LEU A 303 12.12 -1.12 0.38
C LEU A 303 11.15 -1.26 1.57
N LEU A 304 10.01 -0.57 1.53
CA LEU A 304 8.93 -0.75 2.52
C LEU A 304 8.34 -2.16 2.47
N ASN A 305 8.13 -2.71 1.28
CA ASN A 305 7.56 -4.05 1.11
C ASN A 305 8.41 -5.13 1.80
N PHE A 306 9.75 -5.04 1.71
CA PHE A 306 10.63 -5.94 2.45
C PHE A 306 10.39 -5.96 3.96
N GLY A 307 9.89 -4.86 4.53
CA GLY A 307 9.56 -4.80 5.95
C GLY A 307 8.28 -5.53 6.30
N ILE A 308 7.29 -5.45 5.44
CA ILE A 308 6.01 -6.14 5.64
C ILE A 308 6.21 -7.65 5.51
N ASP A 309 6.98 -8.08 4.51
CA ASP A 309 7.32 -9.50 4.32
C ASP A 309 8.05 -10.07 5.55
N GLU A 310 8.97 -9.31 6.17
CA GLU A 310 9.67 -9.74 7.40
C GLU A 310 8.74 -9.79 8.63
N VAL A 311 7.67 -9.01 8.65
CA VAL A 311 6.64 -9.06 9.71
C VAL A 311 5.67 -10.21 9.48
N ALA A 312 5.32 -10.47 8.22
CA ALA A 312 4.38 -11.52 7.83
C ALA A 312 4.98 -12.93 8.00
N ASP A 313 6.31 -13.11 7.83
CA ASP A 313 6.98 -14.41 8.02
C ASP A 313 7.91 -14.42 9.25
N PRO A 314 7.42 -14.94 10.42
CA PRO A 314 8.22 -15.07 11.63
C PRO A 314 9.45 -15.97 11.49
N ARG A 315 9.48 -16.89 10.50
CA ARG A 315 10.59 -17.82 10.27
C ARG A 315 11.85 -17.09 9.80
N LEU A 316 11.70 -16.05 9.00
CA LEU A 316 12.81 -15.19 8.55
C LEU A 316 13.49 -14.48 9.72
N ARG A 317 12.74 -14.10 10.77
CA ARG A 317 13.31 -13.53 12.01
C ARG A 317 14.17 -14.52 12.79
N GLN A 318 13.77 -15.79 12.83
CA GLN A 318 14.53 -16.83 13.56
C GLN A 318 15.85 -17.18 12.85
N LEU A 319 15.86 -17.23 11.51
CA LEU A 319 17.07 -17.45 10.72
C LEU A 319 18.10 -16.33 10.93
N LYS A 320 17.67 -15.06 10.88
CA LYS A 320 18.57 -13.92 11.16
C LYS A 320 19.12 -13.92 12.58
N ARG A 321 18.34 -14.34 13.58
CA ARG A 321 18.81 -14.50 14.98
C ARG A 321 19.83 -15.62 15.12
N ARG A 322 19.65 -16.76 14.42
CA ARG A 322 20.61 -17.87 14.41
C ARG A 322 21.95 -17.48 13.75
N VAL A 323 21.89 -16.81 12.61
CA VAL A 323 23.11 -16.32 11.90
C VAL A 323 23.86 -15.27 12.74
N ARG A 324 23.15 -14.34 13.41
CA ARG A 324 23.80 -13.38 14.32
C ARG A 324 24.42 -14.04 15.55
N ARG A 325 23.77 -15.04 16.15
CA ARG A 325 24.34 -15.81 17.26
C ARG A 325 25.54 -16.65 16.82
N GLY A 326 25.48 -17.30 15.65
CA GLY A 326 26.58 -18.04 15.10
C GLY A 326 27.82 -17.17 14.82
N LYS A 327 27.65 -15.95 14.32
CA LYS A 327 28.78 -15.00 14.14
C LYS A 327 29.31 -14.42 15.46
N ALA A 328 28.49 -14.29 16.50
CA ALA A 328 28.94 -13.83 17.82
C ALA A 328 29.66 -14.94 18.64
N VAL A 329 29.51 -16.21 18.28
CA VAL A 329 30.22 -17.36 18.90
C VAL A 329 31.52 -17.67 18.14
N ALA A 330 31.63 -17.19 16.89
CA ALA A 330 32.82 -17.41 16.04
C ALA A 330 33.81 -16.21 16.05
N ALA A 331 33.50 -15.13 16.77
CA ALA A 331 34.34 -13.97 17.03
C ALA A 331 34.75 -13.93 18.51
#